data_379fd77e4dc22e9e95aa21e1a518e86d
#
_entry.id   379fd77e4dc22e9e95aa21e1a518e86d
#
_cell.length_a   1.000
_cell.length_b   1.000
_cell.length_c   1.000
_cell.angle_alpha   90.00
_cell.angle_beta   90.00
_cell.angle_gamma   90.00
#
_symmetry.space_group_name_H-M   'P 1'
#
loop_
_entity.id
_entity.type
_entity.pdbx_description
1 polymer ?
#
loop_
_entity_poly.entity_id
_entity_poly.type
_entity_poly.pdbx_seq_one_letter_code
_entity_poly.pdbx_strand_id
1 'polypeptide(L)'
;PNATINVWQADEDGLYDVQYESLGHSQARGIMKSDDKGRYYFKTIVAEPYPIPVDGPVGVLLNATQRHPWRPAHLHFMVEAPGYERLITHVFRDKDDYLDSDAVFGVRQSLVADWNQLPDGSFRMDYDFVLNPKSKD
;
A
#
# COMPACT_ATOMS: atom_id res chain seq x y z
N PRO A 1 -3.46 20.60 1.51
CA PRO A 1 -2.81 21.18 0.33
C PRO A 1 -1.29 21.01 0.39
N ASN A 2 -0.64 20.89 -0.78
CA ASN A 2 0.82 20.79 -0.91
C ASN A 2 1.48 19.63 -0.15
N ALA A 3 0.74 18.57 0.18
CA ALA A 3 1.32 17.38 0.76
C ALA A 3 2.15 16.63 -0.29
N THR A 4 3.32 16.14 0.10
CA THR A 4 4.11 15.21 -0.72
C THR A 4 3.61 13.80 -0.42
N ILE A 5 3.24 13.08 -1.46
CA ILE A 5 2.70 11.73 -1.39
C ILE A 5 3.64 10.80 -2.14
N ASN A 6 4.23 9.86 -1.44
CA ASN A 6 4.95 8.75 -2.03
C ASN A 6 4.00 7.54 -2.02
N VAL A 7 3.88 6.87 -3.15
CA VAL A 7 3.11 5.64 -3.30
C VAL A 7 3.97 4.55 -3.89
N TRP A 8 3.82 3.32 -3.43
CA TRP A 8 4.48 2.15 -4.01
C TRP A 8 3.65 0.89 -3.75
N GLN A 9 3.81 -0.10 -4.61
CA GLN A 9 3.13 -1.39 -4.54
C GLN A 9 3.99 -2.50 -5.13
N ALA A 10 3.62 -3.73 -4.88
CA ALA A 10 4.11 -4.87 -5.64
C ALA A 10 3.54 -4.85 -7.07
N ASP A 11 4.26 -5.42 -8.01
CA ASP A 11 3.77 -5.65 -9.36
C ASP A 11 2.83 -6.87 -9.44
N GLU A 12 2.50 -7.29 -10.66
CA GLU A 12 1.61 -8.42 -10.93
C GLU A 12 2.18 -9.78 -10.49
N ASP A 13 3.50 -9.88 -10.33
CA ASP A 13 4.19 -11.07 -9.81
C ASP A 13 4.33 -11.04 -8.28
N GLY A 14 3.84 -10.00 -7.61
CA GLY A 14 3.94 -9.81 -6.17
C GLY A 14 5.31 -9.33 -5.70
N LEU A 15 6.12 -8.76 -6.59
CA LEU A 15 7.47 -8.30 -6.29
C LEU A 15 7.54 -6.76 -6.32
N TYR A 16 8.38 -6.23 -5.44
CA TYR A 16 8.75 -4.80 -5.46
C TYR A 16 9.97 -4.59 -6.37
N ASP A 17 10.08 -3.40 -6.94
CA ASP A 17 11.18 -3.05 -7.83
C ASP A 17 12.59 -3.29 -7.24
N VAL A 18 12.73 -3.16 -5.93
CA VAL A 18 13.98 -3.42 -5.19
C VAL A 18 14.35 -4.90 -5.09
N GLN A 19 13.45 -5.81 -5.45
CA GLN A 19 13.69 -7.26 -5.44
C GLN A 19 14.25 -7.77 -6.77
N TYR A 20 14.25 -6.94 -7.80
CA TYR A 20 14.81 -7.27 -9.11
C TYR A 20 16.28 -6.81 -9.21
N GLU A 21 17.21 -7.75 -9.34
CA GLU A 21 18.66 -7.47 -9.40
C GLU A 21 19.06 -6.59 -10.60
N SER A 22 18.33 -6.63 -11.70
CA SER A 22 18.71 -6.05 -12.98
C SER A 22 17.73 -5.02 -13.55
N LEU A 23 16.75 -4.55 -12.77
CA LEU A 23 15.69 -3.68 -13.29
C LEU A 23 16.23 -2.31 -13.78
N GLY A 24 17.24 -1.77 -13.10
CA GLY A 24 17.91 -0.53 -13.49
C GLY A 24 17.07 0.76 -13.40
N HIS A 25 15.81 0.67 -13.00
CA HIS A 25 14.89 1.80 -12.83
C HIS A 25 13.83 1.48 -11.78
N SER A 26 13.17 2.50 -11.24
CA SER A 26 12.04 2.31 -10.32
C SER A 26 10.78 1.96 -11.09
N GLN A 27 9.98 1.02 -10.56
CA GLN A 27 8.64 0.70 -11.09
C GLN A 27 7.63 0.56 -9.96
N ALA A 28 6.35 0.66 -10.29
CA ALA A 28 5.23 0.56 -9.36
C ALA A 28 5.37 1.49 -8.14
N ARG A 29 6.04 2.64 -8.33
CA ARG A 29 6.17 3.71 -7.33
C ARG A 29 6.12 5.09 -7.96
N GLY A 30 5.71 6.08 -7.18
CA GLY A 30 5.67 7.47 -7.63
C GLY A 30 5.71 8.45 -6.48
N ILE A 31 6.11 9.67 -6.80
CA ILE A 31 6.07 10.82 -5.89
C ILE A 31 5.24 11.91 -6.56
N MET A 32 4.28 12.45 -5.82
CA MET A 32 3.41 13.52 -6.30
C MET A 32 3.12 14.53 -5.21
N LYS A 33 2.57 15.66 -5.59
CA LYS A 33 2.02 16.65 -4.65
C LYS A 33 0.53 16.76 -4.79
N SER A 34 -0.17 16.93 -3.66
CA SER A 34 -1.57 17.31 -3.67
C SER A 34 -1.73 18.77 -4.13
N ASP A 35 -2.87 19.07 -4.72
CA ASP A 35 -3.26 20.42 -5.13
C ASP A 35 -3.61 21.33 -3.92
N ASP A 36 -4.03 22.57 -4.19
CA ASP A 36 -4.43 23.54 -3.18
C ASP A 36 -5.64 23.10 -2.34
N LYS A 37 -6.42 22.15 -2.83
CA LYS A 37 -7.56 21.53 -2.14
C LYS A 37 -7.22 20.22 -1.45
N GLY A 38 -5.94 19.80 -1.49
CA GLY A 38 -5.47 18.55 -0.92
C GLY A 38 -5.76 17.33 -1.79
N ARG A 39 -6.18 17.50 -3.05
CA ARG A 39 -6.51 16.40 -3.94
C ARG A 39 -5.26 15.88 -4.65
N TYR A 40 -5.22 14.58 -4.86
CA TYR A 40 -4.19 13.88 -5.62
C TYR A 40 -4.83 12.80 -6.49
N TYR A 41 -4.15 12.40 -7.54
CA TYR A 41 -4.53 11.22 -8.33
C TYR A 41 -3.31 10.62 -9.03
N PHE A 42 -3.38 9.35 -9.31
CA PHE A 42 -2.41 8.62 -10.12
C PHE A 42 -3.09 7.42 -10.77
N LYS A 43 -2.42 6.84 -11.76
CA LYS A 43 -2.83 5.57 -12.36
C LYS A 43 -1.74 4.53 -12.10
N THR A 44 -2.16 3.32 -11.81
CA THR A 44 -1.26 2.21 -11.56
C THR A 44 -1.93 0.90 -11.98
N ILE A 45 -1.23 -0.21 -11.87
CA ILE A 45 -1.80 -1.54 -12.06
C ILE A 45 -2.69 -1.89 -10.86
N VAL A 46 -3.60 -2.84 -11.06
CA VAL A 46 -4.42 -3.38 -9.96
C VAL A 46 -3.51 -4.08 -8.96
N ALA A 47 -3.65 -3.75 -7.68
CA ALA A 47 -2.90 -4.43 -6.64
C ALA A 47 -3.43 -5.86 -6.47
N GLU A 48 -2.50 -6.81 -6.33
CA GLU A 48 -2.79 -8.22 -6.11
C GLU A 48 -2.19 -8.69 -4.77
N PRO A 49 -2.76 -9.72 -4.13
CA PRO A 49 -2.19 -10.32 -2.94
C PRO A 49 -0.85 -10.99 -3.27
N TYR A 50 0.07 -10.99 -2.33
CA TYR A 50 1.37 -11.63 -2.52
C TYR A 50 1.89 -12.28 -1.23
N PRO A 51 2.72 -13.36 -1.32
CA PRO A 51 3.34 -13.95 -0.16
C PRO A 51 4.60 -13.18 0.24
N ILE A 52 4.80 -12.98 1.54
CA ILE A 52 6.09 -12.50 2.03
C ILE A 52 7.17 -13.58 1.88
N PRO A 53 8.46 -13.22 1.77
CA PRO A 53 9.55 -14.20 1.70
C PRO A 53 9.54 -15.16 2.88
N VAL A 54 9.73 -16.46 2.61
CA VAL A 54 9.69 -17.55 3.61
C VAL A 54 11.00 -18.29 3.78
N ASP A 55 12.05 -17.85 3.10
CA ASP A 55 13.39 -18.43 3.10
C ASP A 55 14.24 -18.04 4.33
N GLY A 56 13.72 -17.17 5.19
CA GLY A 56 14.38 -16.67 6.40
C GLY A 56 13.64 -17.01 7.71
N PRO A 57 14.05 -16.38 8.82
CA PRO A 57 13.48 -16.64 10.16
C PRO A 57 11.96 -16.44 10.24
N VAL A 58 11.41 -15.52 9.47
CA VAL A 58 9.96 -15.28 9.42
C VAL A 58 9.22 -16.48 8.83
N GLY A 59 9.77 -17.12 7.79
CA GLY A 59 9.21 -18.33 7.23
C GLY A 59 9.22 -19.50 8.22
N VAL A 60 10.30 -19.65 9.01
CA VAL A 60 10.37 -20.63 10.09
C VAL A 60 9.25 -20.39 11.12
N LEU A 61 9.02 -19.14 11.52
CA LEU A 61 7.97 -18.78 12.46
C LEU A 61 6.56 -19.06 11.91
N LEU A 62 6.30 -18.70 10.65
CA LEU A 62 5.02 -18.96 9.99
C LEU A 62 4.75 -20.48 9.93
N ASN A 63 5.73 -21.27 9.53
CA ASN A 63 5.60 -22.72 9.50
C ASN A 63 5.35 -23.32 10.90
N ALA A 64 6.09 -22.86 11.92
CA ALA A 64 5.92 -23.34 13.30
C ALA A 64 4.52 -23.00 13.87
N THR A 65 3.92 -21.92 13.41
CA THR A 65 2.58 -21.47 13.83
C THR A 65 1.48 -21.91 12.86
N GLN A 66 1.80 -22.70 11.83
CA GLN A 66 0.88 -23.16 10.79
C GLN A 66 0.13 -22.01 10.09
N ARG A 67 0.81 -20.87 9.88
CA ARG A 67 0.25 -19.72 9.21
C ARG A 67 0.76 -19.61 7.77
N HIS A 68 -0.12 -19.15 6.88
CA HIS A 68 0.26 -18.83 5.50
C HIS A 68 1.07 -17.53 5.40
N PRO A 69 1.87 -17.33 4.34
CA PRO A 69 2.67 -16.12 4.14
C PRO A 69 1.95 -14.99 3.41
N TRP A 70 0.72 -15.17 3.00
CA TRP A 70 0.00 -14.25 2.13
C TRP A 70 -0.40 -12.96 2.83
N ARG A 71 -0.26 -11.86 2.12
CA ARG A 71 -0.80 -10.55 2.45
C ARG A 71 -1.90 -10.18 1.48
N PRO A 72 -2.98 -9.51 1.92
CA PRO A 72 -3.99 -8.96 1.02
C PRO A 72 -3.39 -7.91 0.11
N ALA A 73 -3.99 -7.71 -1.06
CA ALA A 73 -3.63 -6.66 -2.01
C ALA A 73 -3.66 -5.27 -1.38
N HIS A 74 -2.59 -4.50 -1.54
CA HIS A 74 -2.48 -3.17 -0.93
C HIS A 74 -1.51 -2.25 -1.65
N LEU A 75 -1.72 -0.95 -1.45
CA LEU A 75 -0.78 0.10 -1.80
C LEU A 75 -0.16 0.68 -0.54
N HIS A 76 1.12 0.98 -0.58
CA HIS A 76 1.82 1.72 0.45
C HIS A 76 1.78 3.21 0.18
N PHE A 77 1.66 3.98 1.25
CA PHE A 77 1.72 5.43 1.18
C PHE A 77 2.64 6.00 2.26
N MET A 78 3.41 7.01 1.90
CA MET A 78 4.04 7.92 2.83
C MET A 78 3.60 9.34 2.48
N VAL A 79 2.94 10.00 3.42
CA VAL A 79 2.37 11.34 3.24
C VAL A 79 3.03 12.32 4.19
N GLU A 80 3.55 13.42 3.64
CA GLU A 80 4.21 14.48 4.39
C GLU A 80 3.62 15.83 4.02
N ALA A 81 3.28 16.62 5.03
CA ALA A 81 2.82 17.99 4.83
C ALA A 81 3.45 18.93 5.87
N PRO A 82 3.71 20.22 5.53
CA PRO A 82 4.25 21.19 6.49
C PRO A 82 3.34 21.33 7.71
N GLY A 83 3.90 21.22 8.92
CA GLY A 83 3.17 21.34 10.17
C GLY A 83 2.42 20.08 10.62
N TYR A 84 2.57 18.98 9.90
CA TYR A 84 1.94 17.70 10.23
C TYR A 84 2.98 16.60 10.45
N GLU A 85 2.61 15.59 11.24
CA GLU A 85 3.40 14.37 11.39
C GLU A 85 3.41 13.59 10.07
N ARG A 86 4.53 12.93 9.79
CA ARG A 86 4.63 12.00 8.66
C ARG A 86 3.73 10.80 8.90
N LEU A 87 2.89 10.48 7.92
CA LEU A 87 2.08 9.27 7.93
C LEU A 87 2.71 8.24 6.98
N ILE A 88 2.95 7.02 7.49
CA ILE A 88 3.29 5.85 6.68
C ILE A 88 2.22 4.81 6.94
N THR A 89 1.56 4.34 5.89
CA THR A 89 0.42 3.44 6.01
C THR A 89 0.24 2.56 4.76
N HIS A 90 -0.73 1.66 4.82
CA HIS A 90 -1.22 0.87 3.69
C HIS A 90 -2.67 1.23 3.42
N VAL A 91 -3.13 1.02 2.17
CA VAL A 91 -4.54 0.99 1.82
C VAL A 91 -4.80 -0.34 1.15
N PHE A 92 -5.67 -1.14 1.74
CA PHE A 92 -5.99 -2.49 1.29
C PHE A 92 -7.17 -2.48 0.32
N ARG A 93 -7.15 -3.43 -0.62
CA ARG A 93 -8.26 -3.68 -1.53
C ARG A 93 -9.37 -4.41 -0.79
N ASP A 94 -10.62 -3.94 -0.95
CA ASP A 94 -11.80 -4.64 -0.45
C ASP A 94 -11.95 -6.03 -1.11
N LYS A 95 -12.67 -6.91 -0.44
CA LYS A 95 -13.00 -8.28 -0.93
C LYS A 95 -11.78 -9.15 -1.23
N ASP A 96 -10.62 -8.84 -0.70
CA ASP A 96 -9.46 -9.72 -0.78
C ASP A 96 -9.57 -10.86 0.23
N ASP A 97 -9.23 -12.08 -0.19
CA ASP A 97 -9.38 -13.30 0.60
C ASP A 97 -8.51 -13.32 1.88
N TYR A 98 -7.46 -12.50 1.92
CA TYR A 98 -6.50 -12.47 3.03
C TYR A 98 -6.71 -11.31 4.01
N LEU A 99 -7.79 -10.52 3.88
CA LEU A 99 -8.05 -9.38 4.78
C LEU A 99 -8.12 -9.76 6.25
N ASP A 100 -8.74 -10.90 6.55
CA ASP A 100 -8.91 -11.40 7.93
C ASP A 100 -7.72 -12.24 8.43
N SER A 101 -6.75 -12.53 7.56
CA SER A 101 -5.65 -13.45 7.84
C SER A 101 -4.27 -12.92 7.44
N ASP A 102 -4.13 -11.62 7.20
CA ASP A 102 -2.85 -11.00 6.80
C ASP A 102 -1.67 -11.55 7.59
N ALA A 103 -0.66 -12.04 6.87
CA ALA A 103 0.52 -12.66 7.47
C ALA A 103 1.24 -11.75 8.50
N VAL A 104 1.12 -10.43 8.34
CA VAL A 104 1.76 -9.44 9.24
C VAL A 104 0.76 -8.65 10.09
N PHE A 105 -0.52 -9.04 10.11
CA PHE A 105 -1.56 -8.40 10.94
C PHE A 105 -1.74 -6.89 10.70
N GLY A 106 -1.48 -6.44 9.48
CA GLY A 106 -1.50 -5.02 9.13
C GLY A 106 -2.88 -4.44 8.84
N VAL A 107 -3.89 -5.29 8.61
CA VAL A 107 -5.23 -4.86 8.21
C VAL A 107 -5.97 -4.24 9.39
N ARG A 108 -6.53 -3.07 9.12
CA ARG A 108 -7.55 -2.41 9.95
C ARG A 108 -8.70 -2.02 9.04
N GLN A 109 -9.93 -2.10 9.50
CA GLN A 109 -11.11 -1.77 8.69
C GLN A 109 -11.05 -0.36 8.09
N SER A 110 -10.49 0.61 8.81
CA SER A 110 -10.29 1.97 8.33
C SER A 110 -9.28 2.11 7.18
N LEU A 111 -8.48 1.07 6.92
CA LEU A 111 -7.50 1.03 5.84
C LEU A 111 -7.97 0.21 4.63
N VAL A 112 -9.18 -0.34 4.68
CA VAL A 112 -9.78 -1.06 3.54
C VAL A 112 -10.57 -0.07 2.70
N ALA A 113 -10.25 0.02 1.42
CA ALA A 113 -10.93 0.89 0.46
C ALA A 113 -11.70 0.08 -0.57
N ASP A 114 -12.85 0.60 -0.99
CA ASP A 114 -13.66 0.03 -2.05
C ASP A 114 -12.99 0.26 -3.42
N TRP A 115 -12.79 -0.81 -4.17
CA TRP A 115 -12.29 -0.77 -5.53
C TRP A 115 -13.46 -0.96 -6.50
N ASN A 116 -13.98 0.16 -7.00
CA ASN A 116 -15.15 0.19 -7.87
C ASN A 116 -14.76 -0.08 -9.31
N GLN A 117 -15.26 -1.17 -9.90
CA GLN A 117 -15.02 -1.47 -11.30
C GLN A 117 -15.78 -0.48 -12.21
N LEU A 118 -15.08 0.05 -13.19
CA LEU A 118 -15.63 0.96 -14.21
C LEU A 118 -16.08 0.18 -15.43
N PRO A 119 -16.91 0.79 -16.31
CA PRO A 119 -17.42 0.12 -17.52
C PRO A 119 -16.34 -0.33 -18.51
N ASP A 120 -15.15 0.27 -18.49
CA ASP A 120 -14.00 -0.10 -19.31
C ASP A 120 -13.16 -1.25 -18.73
N GLY A 121 -13.58 -1.82 -17.59
CA GLY A 121 -12.90 -2.89 -16.88
C GLY A 121 -11.80 -2.42 -15.91
N SER A 122 -11.45 -1.15 -15.92
CA SER A 122 -10.53 -0.58 -14.92
C SER A 122 -11.20 -0.45 -13.56
N PHE A 123 -10.41 -0.11 -12.53
CA PHE A 123 -10.91 0.14 -11.18
C PHE A 123 -10.62 1.57 -10.75
N ARG A 124 -11.50 2.10 -9.92
CA ARG A 124 -11.31 3.36 -9.23
C ARG A 124 -11.37 3.12 -7.72
N MET A 125 -10.38 3.65 -7.02
CA MET A 125 -10.33 3.74 -5.57
C MET A 125 -10.23 5.19 -5.16
N ASP A 126 -11.06 5.62 -4.21
CA ASP A 126 -10.99 6.92 -3.58
C ASP A 126 -10.60 6.72 -2.11
N TYR A 127 -9.62 7.49 -1.61
CA TYR A 127 -9.17 7.37 -0.22
C TYR A 127 -8.65 8.71 0.32
N ASP A 128 -9.09 9.08 1.52
CA ASP A 128 -8.70 10.30 2.21
C ASP A 128 -7.73 10.01 3.35
N PHE A 129 -6.59 10.72 3.36
CA PHE A 129 -5.64 10.66 4.47
C PHE A 129 -5.87 11.80 5.46
N VAL A 130 -5.96 11.47 6.74
CA VAL A 130 -6.01 12.43 7.83
C VAL A 130 -4.65 12.48 8.50
N LEU A 131 -4.02 13.66 8.55
CA LEU A 131 -2.72 13.86 9.17
C LEU A 131 -2.87 14.52 10.53
N ASN A 132 -2.09 14.06 11.52
CA ASN A 132 -2.00 14.67 12.83
C ASN A 132 -1.12 15.93 12.77
N PRO A 133 -1.55 17.07 13.33
CA PRO A 133 -0.67 18.22 13.51
C PRO A 133 0.55 17.85 14.37
N LYS A 134 1.72 18.42 14.05
CA LYS A 134 2.89 18.32 14.94
C LYS A 134 2.58 19.02 16.25
N SER A 135 3.02 18.40 17.35
CA SER A 135 3.02 19.06 18.67
C SER A 135 3.78 20.38 18.55
N LYS A 136 3.23 21.44 19.15
CA LYS A 136 4.01 22.66 19.42
C LYS A 136 4.84 22.34 20.67
N ASP A 137 6.16 22.17 20.50
CA ASP A 137 7.12 22.21 21.59
C ASP A 137 7.17 23.60 22.20
#